data_77308f09ee1c6f680659b59d301492dc
#
_entry.id   77308f09ee1c6f680659b59d301492dc
#
_cell.length_a   1.000
_cell.length_b   1.000
_cell.length_c   1.000
_cell.angle_alpha   90.00
_cell.angle_beta   90.00
_cell.angle_gamma   90.00
#
_symmetry.space_group_name_H-M   'P 1'
#
loop_
_entity.id
_entity.type
_entity.pdbx_description
1 polymer ?
#
loop_
_entity_poly.entity_id
_entity_poly.type
_entity_poly.pdbx_seq_one_letter_code
_entity_poly.pdbx_strand_id
1 'polypeptide(L)'
;NNSVAKMDIQLLNLLYAIQEWARMAGKTNPVMTINSAYRTRRRNAQIEGAALNSLHVAGRAVDITIRGIENWQVAEMAKHFNGGGVGHYNSFTHVDTGKLREWRG
;
A
#
# COMPACT_ATOMS: atom_id res chain seq x y z
N ASN A 1 -18.43 6.51 0.18
CA ASN A 1 -17.94 5.45 -0.58
C ASN A 1 -17.41 4.34 0.30
N ASN A 2 -17.21 3.24 -0.26
CA ASN A 2 -17.00 2.03 0.49
C ASN A 2 -15.65 1.38 0.33
N SER A 3 -14.67 2.12 -0.12
CA SER A 3 -13.34 1.54 -0.29
C SER A 3 -12.83 0.94 0.99
N VAL A 4 -12.93 1.71 2.08
CA VAL A 4 -12.42 1.25 3.36
C VAL A 4 -13.22 0.07 3.87
N ALA A 5 -14.53 0.10 3.68
CA ALA A 5 -15.38 -0.99 4.13
C ALA A 5 -15.09 -2.30 3.40
N LYS A 6 -14.56 -2.20 2.19
CA LYS A 6 -14.21 -3.39 1.41
C LYS A 6 -12.77 -3.82 1.56
N MET A 7 -12.01 -3.11 2.36
CA MET A 7 -10.60 -3.41 2.52
C MET A 7 -10.42 -4.64 3.39
N ASP A 8 -9.54 -5.52 2.96
CA ASP A 8 -9.23 -6.74 3.70
C ASP A 8 -8.65 -6.40 5.07
N ILE A 9 -9.04 -7.16 6.09
CA ILE A 9 -8.59 -6.90 7.46
C ILE A 9 -7.07 -7.04 7.60
N GLN A 10 -6.46 -7.96 6.87
CA GLN A 10 -5.02 -8.12 6.94
C GLN A 10 -4.32 -6.89 6.38
N LEU A 11 -4.90 -6.29 5.34
CA LEU A 11 -4.35 -5.07 4.78
C LEU A 11 -4.48 -3.91 5.77
N LEU A 12 -5.62 -3.80 6.43
CA LEU A 12 -5.81 -2.77 7.46
C LEU A 12 -4.79 -2.91 8.57
N ASN A 13 -4.54 -4.14 9.00
CA ASN A 13 -3.55 -4.39 10.04
C ASN A 13 -2.15 -4.00 9.60
N LEU A 14 -1.82 -4.28 8.35
CA LEU A 14 -0.53 -3.89 7.80
C LEU A 14 -0.37 -2.38 7.77
N LEU A 15 -1.39 -1.67 7.32
CA LEU A 15 -1.36 -0.22 7.25
C LEU A 15 -1.24 0.38 8.65
N TYR A 16 -1.97 -0.18 9.60
CA TYR A 16 -1.88 0.28 10.97
C TYR A 16 -0.46 0.10 11.52
N ALA A 17 0.16 -1.05 11.25
CA ALA A 17 1.51 -1.32 11.71
C ALA A 17 2.51 -0.33 11.12
N ILE A 18 2.37 -0.02 9.84
CA ILE A 18 3.25 0.95 9.18
C ILE A 18 3.06 2.33 9.82
N GLN A 19 1.83 2.72 10.06
CA GLN A 19 1.54 4.02 10.66
C GLN A 19 2.09 4.11 12.08
N GLU A 20 1.96 3.05 12.86
CA GLU A 20 2.50 3.03 14.21
C GLU A 20 4.03 3.10 14.22
N TRP A 21 4.67 2.44 13.28
CA TRP A 21 6.11 2.57 13.17
C TRP A 21 6.50 4.02 12.88
N ALA A 22 5.81 4.66 11.94
CA ALA A 22 6.09 6.06 11.61
C ALA A 22 5.93 6.95 12.84
N ARG A 23 4.90 6.71 13.63
CA ARG A 23 4.65 7.49 14.84
C ARG A 23 5.77 7.27 15.87
N MET A 24 6.19 6.03 16.04
CA MET A 24 7.23 5.69 16.98
C MET A 24 8.61 6.20 16.55
N ALA A 25 8.79 6.41 15.26
CA ALA A 25 10.04 6.94 14.73
C ALA A 25 10.14 8.46 14.87
N GLY A 26 9.26 9.06 15.64
CA GLY A 26 9.33 10.48 15.95
C GLY A 26 8.44 11.35 15.11
N LYS A 27 7.58 10.75 14.30
CA LYS A 27 6.63 11.52 13.48
C LYS A 27 5.34 11.70 14.26
N THR A 28 5.15 12.88 14.80
CA THR A 28 3.92 13.21 15.49
C THR A 28 2.79 13.29 14.47
N ASN A 29 1.73 12.55 14.69
CA ASN A 29 0.55 12.56 13.82
C ASN A 29 0.91 12.28 12.36
N PRO A 30 1.49 11.13 12.04
CA PRO A 30 1.79 10.81 10.65
C PRO A 30 0.50 10.70 9.86
N VAL A 31 0.42 11.46 8.77
CA VAL A 31 -0.77 11.44 7.92
C VAL A 31 -0.51 10.48 6.77
N MET A 32 -1.21 9.36 6.79
CA MET A 32 -1.14 8.38 5.72
C MET A 32 -2.27 8.64 4.74
N THR A 33 -1.91 8.87 3.49
CA THR A 33 -2.90 9.00 2.43
C THR A 33 -3.02 7.66 1.73
N ILE A 34 -4.22 7.15 1.67
CA ILE A 34 -4.50 5.86 1.06
C ILE A 34 -5.26 6.08 -0.22
N ASN A 35 -4.65 5.67 -1.32
CA ASN A 35 -5.30 5.68 -2.61
C ASN A 35 -5.63 4.23 -2.93
N SER A 36 -6.87 3.89 -2.70
CA SER A 36 -7.25 2.49 -2.79
C SER A 36 -7.52 2.09 -4.22
N ALA A 37 -8.22 1.03 -4.35
CA ALA A 37 -8.43 0.28 -5.54
C ALA A 37 -9.27 0.92 -6.62
N TYR A 38 -9.63 2.18 -6.51
CA TYR A 38 -10.46 2.76 -7.55
C TYR A 38 -9.72 3.22 -8.78
N ARG A 39 -8.56 2.69 -9.00
CA ARG A 39 -7.99 2.79 -10.31
C ARG A 39 -8.86 2.02 -11.28
N THR A 40 -8.97 2.55 -12.50
CA THR A 40 -9.73 1.85 -13.51
C THR A 40 -9.02 0.55 -13.85
N ARG A 41 -9.78 -0.43 -14.28
CA ARG A 41 -9.21 -1.68 -14.73
C ARG A 41 -8.19 -1.49 -15.84
N ARG A 42 -8.51 -0.58 -16.76
CA ARG A 42 -7.63 -0.33 -17.89
C ARG A 42 -6.28 0.16 -17.42
N ARG A 43 -6.27 1.07 -16.47
CA ARG A 43 -5.03 1.62 -15.96
C ARG A 43 -4.21 0.55 -15.25
N ASN A 44 -4.85 -0.26 -14.44
CA ASN A 44 -4.14 -1.31 -13.73
C ASN A 44 -3.55 -2.33 -14.69
N ALA A 45 -4.29 -2.69 -15.73
CA ALA A 45 -3.79 -3.64 -16.72
C ALA A 45 -2.56 -3.11 -17.43
N GLN A 46 -2.53 -1.81 -17.69
CA GLN A 46 -1.40 -1.20 -18.35
C GLN A 46 -0.15 -1.16 -17.48
N ILE A 47 -0.33 -1.01 -16.19
CA ILE A 47 0.78 -0.81 -15.27
C ILE A 47 1.28 -2.11 -14.68
N GLU A 48 0.36 -2.88 -14.12
CA GLU A 48 0.72 -3.95 -13.22
C GLU A 48 0.34 -5.34 -13.70
N GLY A 49 -0.52 -5.40 -14.68
CA GLY A 49 -1.02 -6.68 -15.11
C GLY A 49 -2.22 -7.16 -14.29
N ALA A 50 -2.77 -8.28 -14.74
CA ALA A 50 -4.06 -8.74 -14.25
C ALA A 50 -4.05 -9.14 -12.77
N ALA A 51 -2.94 -9.69 -12.30
CA ALA A 51 -2.87 -10.15 -10.91
C ALA A 51 -3.01 -9.00 -9.93
N LEU A 52 -2.32 -7.89 -10.18
CA LEU A 52 -2.41 -6.73 -9.30
C LEU A 52 -3.75 -6.05 -9.40
N ASN A 53 -4.31 -5.98 -10.60
CA ASN A 53 -5.65 -5.45 -10.76
C ASN A 53 -6.65 -6.23 -9.91
N SER A 54 -6.51 -7.55 -9.88
CA SER A 54 -7.38 -8.39 -9.09
C SER A 54 -7.26 -8.09 -7.60
N LEU A 55 -6.05 -7.87 -7.10
CA LEU A 55 -5.86 -7.56 -5.69
C LEU A 55 -6.47 -6.22 -5.32
N HIS A 56 -6.32 -5.21 -6.17
CA HIS A 56 -6.97 -3.91 -5.92
C HIS A 56 -8.48 -4.06 -5.87
N VAL A 57 -9.05 -4.78 -6.81
CA VAL A 57 -10.50 -4.96 -6.88
C VAL A 57 -11.01 -5.71 -5.64
N ALA A 58 -10.23 -6.63 -5.13
CA ALA A 58 -10.61 -7.39 -3.94
C ALA A 58 -10.39 -6.62 -2.63
N GLY A 59 -9.89 -5.40 -2.70
CA GLY A 59 -9.62 -4.63 -1.49
C GLY A 59 -8.40 -5.09 -0.72
N ARG A 60 -7.47 -5.77 -1.39
CA ARG A 60 -6.27 -6.31 -0.77
C ARG A 60 -5.00 -5.56 -1.16
N ALA A 61 -5.15 -4.45 -1.86
CA ALA A 61 -4.01 -3.65 -2.31
C ALA A 61 -4.35 -2.17 -2.25
N VAL A 62 -3.39 -1.36 -1.86
CA VAL A 62 -3.52 0.10 -1.89
C VAL A 62 -2.18 0.72 -2.22
N ASP A 63 -2.24 1.97 -2.67
CA ASP A 63 -1.07 2.82 -2.84
C ASP A 63 -1.09 3.84 -1.72
N ILE A 64 0.03 4.02 -1.04
CA ILE A 64 0.08 4.90 0.12
C ILE A 64 1.23 5.88 0.05
N THR A 65 1.03 7.02 0.72
CA THR A 65 2.09 7.96 1.05
C THR A 65 1.94 8.32 2.51
N ILE A 66 3.04 8.69 3.16
CA ILE A 66 2.99 9.19 4.53
C ILE A 66 3.70 10.53 4.54
N ARG A 67 2.98 11.55 5.00
CA ARG A 67 3.51 12.89 5.03
C ARG A 67 4.77 12.95 5.89
N GLY A 68 5.82 13.51 5.30
CA GLY A 68 7.08 13.65 6.02
C GLY A 68 7.98 12.42 5.98
N ILE A 69 7.59 11.38 5.29
CA ILE A 69 8.39 10.16 5.14
C ILE A 69 8.55 9.87 3.66
N GLU A 70 9.79 9.59 3.26
CA GLU A 70 10.07 9.28 1.87
C GLU A 70 9.42 7.96 1.47
N ASN A 71 9.02 7.87 0.22
CA ASN A 71 8.35 6.65 -0.24
C ASN A 71 9.24 5.41 -0.11
N TRP A 72 10.54 5.55 -0.30
CA TRP A 72 11.42 4.40 -0.14
C TRP A 72 11.45 3.92 1.32
N GLN A 73 11.30 4.83 2.28
CA GLN A 73 11.22 4.45 3.68
C GLN A 73 9.92 3.73 3.99
N VAL A 74 8.83 4.20 3.40
CA VAL A 74 7.54 3.52 3.55
C VAL A 74 7.63 2.10 3.00
N ALA A 75 8.28 1.94 1.85
CA ALA A 75 8.47 0.62 1.27
C ALA A 75 9.28 -0.29 2.18
N GLU A 76 10.33 0.24 2.82
CA GLU A 76 11.12 -0.56 3.74
C GLU A 76 10.29 -1.00 4.95
N MET A 77 9.45 -0.13 5.46
CA MET A 77 8.53 -0.49 6.55
C MET A 77 7.61 -1.62 6.12
N ALA A 78 7.03 -1.49 4.93
CA ALA A 78 6.12 -2.52 4.43
C ALA A 78 6.84 -3.86 4.26
N LYS A 79 8.06 -3.84 3.77
CA LYS A 79 8.86 -5.05 3.61
C LYS A 79 9.14 -5.71 4.95
N HIS A 80 9.40 -4.90 5.96
CA HIS A 80 9.69 -5.41 7.29
C HIS A 80 8.57 -6.30 7.82
N PHE A 81 7.33 -5.90 7.56
CA PHE A 81 6.18 -6.64 8.06
C PHE A 81 5.80 -7.85 7.22
N ASN A 82 6.45 -8.03 6.07
CA ASN A 82 6.25 -9.21 5.22
C ASN A 82 4.77 -9.48 4.91
N GLY A 83 4.03 -8.40 4.64
CA GLY A 83 2.60 -8.54 4.45
C GLY A 83 2.19 -9.05 3.08
N GLY A 84 3.06 -8.92 2.08
CA GLY A 84 2.74 -9.29 0.72
C GLY A 84 3.61 -8.54 -0.27
N GLY A 85 3.01 -8.05 -1.35
CA GLY A 85 3.75 -7.31 -2.37
C GLY A 85 4.05 -5.89 -1.97
N VAL A 86 5.23 -5.41 -2.37
CA VAL A 86 5.65 -4.02 -2.18
C VAL A 86 6.17 -3.50 -3.51
N GLY A 87 5.53 -2.44 -4.00
CA GLY A 87 5.94 -1.81 -5.24
C GLY A 87 6.49 -0.42 -4.99
N HIS A 88 7.67 -0.15 -5.57
CA HIS A 88 8.36 1.13 -5.42
C HIS A 88 8.01 2.04 -6.59
N TYR A 89 7.36 3.16 -6.32
CA TYR A 89 7.04 4.16 -7.33
C TYR A 89 7.50 5.53 -6.83
N ASN A 90 7.69 6.46 -7.75
CA ASN A 90 8.20 7.78 -7.37
C ASN A 90 7.22 8.53 -6.46
N SER A 91 5.94 8.40 -6.72
CA SER A 91 4.96 9.22 -6.02
C SER A 91 4.19 8.48 -4.93
N PHE A 92 4.42 7.19 -4.77
CA PHE A 92 3.72 6.40 -3.74
C PHE A 92 4.40 5.05 -3.55
N THR A 93 3.94 4.32 -2.55
CA THR A 93 4.35 2.93 -2.34
C THR A 93 3.11 2.06 -2.47
N HIS A 94 3.19 1.04 -3.31
CA HIS A 94 2.13 0.05 -3.40
C HIS A 94 2.35 -1.02 -2.34
N VAL A 95 1.30 -1.39 -1.61
CA VAL A 95 1.35 -2.50 -0.65
C VAL A 95 0.12 -3.37 -0.86
N ASP A 96 0.31 -4.67 -0.69
CA ASP A 96 -0.80 -5.61 -0.79
C ASP A 96 -0.54 -6.83 0.07
N THR A 97 -1.59 -7.65 0.21
CA THR A 97 -1.53 -8.88 1.01
C THR A 97 -1.52 -10.11 0.14
N GLY A 98 -1.09 -9.96 -1.08
CA GLY A 98 -0.91 -11.10 -1.96
C GLY A 98 0.41 -11.82 -1.70
N LYS A 99 0.92 -12.44 -2.74
CA LYS A 99 2.17 -13.16 -2.66
C LYS A 99 3.31 -12.21 -2.28
N LEU A 100 4.21 -12.67 -1.43
CA LEU A 100 5.36 -11.89 -1.01
C LEU A 100 6.28 -11.65 -2.21
N ARG A 101 6.48 -10.38 -2.55
CA ARG A 101 7.30 -9.99 -3.69
C ARG A 101 7.58 -8.50 -3.65
N GLU A 102 8.50 -8.07 -4.48
CA GLU A 102 8.90 -6.65 -4.53
C GLU A 102 9.24 -6.29 -5.97
N TRP A 103 8.89 -5.07 -6.37
CA TRP A 103 9.23 -4.59 -7.71
C TRP A 103 9.34 -3.07 -7.71
N ARG A 104 9.88 -2.55 -8.82
CA ARG A 104 9.97 -1.11 -9.03
C ARG A 104 9.20 -0.74 -10.28
N GLY A 105 8.42 0.31 -10.17
CA GLY A 105 7.61 0.79 -11.28
C GLY A 105 8.13 2.05 -11.93
#